data_af065aeed0a574742b581dcd4e87353a
#
_entry.id   af065aeed0a574742b581dcd4e87353a
#
_cell.length_a   1.000
_cell.length_b   1.000
_cell.length_c   1.000
_cell.angle_alpha   90.00
_cell.angle_beta   90.00
_cell.angle_gamma   90.00
#
_symmetry.space_group_name_H-M   'P 1'
#
loop_
_entity.id
_entity.type
_entity.pdbx_description
1 polymer ?
#
loop_
_entity_poly.entity_id
_entity_poly.type
_entity_poly.pdbx_seq_one_letter_code
_entity_poly.pdbx_strand_id
1 'polypeptide(L)'
;MLKAIILAGGRGKRLKPITDYVPKPLVPIKNVPIIEWQIKYLEKYGIKEVIICTGYKTEMIENHLNMKNIGIKVKFSIEKTPLGTGGAIKKAGKMINEKSFFVINGDIITNIDLNKLAEKKNVIASIELRTKYGILETNEDKILNFREKKEISDTWMNAGIYHLQKEVLKELPDKGDIEKTLFPEYAKKGKLNTMKFKNSKW
;
A
#
# COMPACT_ATOMS: atom_id res chain seq x y z
N MET A 1 6.55 -19.53 4.27
CA MET A 1 7.31 -18.47 3.55
C MET A 1 6.36 -17.30 3.37
N LEU A 2 6.71 -16.04 3.74
CA LEU A 2 5.78 -14.92 3.61
C LEU A 2 5.64 -14.49 2.15
N LYS A 3 4.43 -14.11 1.75
CA LYS A 3 4.10 -13.56 0.43
C LYS A 3 3.62 -12.11 0.57
N ALA A 4 3.65 -11.38 -0.53
CA ALA A 4 3.11 -10.04 -0.58
C ALA A 4 2.14 -9.86 -1.76
N ILE A 5 1.20 -8.92 -1.60
CA ILE A 5 0.33 -8.41 -2.65
C ILE A 5 0.70 -6.94 -2.89
N ILE A 6 0.88 -6.55 -4.14
CA ILE A 6 1.03 -5.14 -4.55
C ILE A 6 -0.24 -4.70 -5.29
N LEU A 7 -0.86 -3.61 -4.82
CA LEU A 7 -2.08 -3.06 -5.41
C LEU A 7 -1.73 -2.07 -6.54
N ALA A 8 -1.67 -2.54 -7.76
CA ALA A 8 -1.19 -1.79 -8.93
C ALA A 8 -2.23 -1.62 -10.04
N GLY A 9 -3.53 -1.93 -9.79
CA GLY A 9 -4.59 -1.93 -10.81
C GLY A 9 -5.16 -0.56 -11.19
N GLY A 10 -4.81 0.48 -10.45
CA GLY A 10 -5.38 1.82 -10.57
C GLY A 10 -4.93 2.60 -11.81
N ARG A 11 -5.81 3.47 -12.34
CA ARG A 11 -5.52 4.33 -13.52
C ARG A 11 -4.56 5.49 -13.24
N GLY A 12 -4.27 5.83 -11.98
CA GLY A 12 -3.37 6.92 -11.63
C GLY A 12 -3.82 8.33 -12.09
N LYS A 13 -5.13 8.61 -12.12
CA LYS A 13 -5.72 9.83 -12.70
C LYS A 13 -5.08 11.14 -12.24
N ARG A 14 -4.56 11.22 -11.03
CA ARG A 14 -3.88 12.41 -10.47
C ARG A 14 -2.52 12.70 -11.10
N LEU A 15 -1.94 11.73 -11.81
CA LEU A 15 -0.65 11.87 -12.49
C LEU A 15 -0.81 12.08 -14.01
N LYS A 16 -2.03 12.39 -14.50
CA LYS A 16 -2.21 12.78 -15.91
C LYS A 16 -1.43 14.06 -16.25
N PRO A 17 -0.89 14.16 -17.46
CA PRO A 17 -1.04 13.25 -18.61
C PRO A 17 -0.09 12.03 -18.61
N ILE A 18 0.85 11.92 -17.68
CA ILE A 18 1.87 10.85 -17.67
C ILE A 18 1.21 9.48 -17.71
N THR A 19 0.17 9.28 -16.91
CA THR A 19 -0.52 7.98 -16.82
C THR A 19 -1.43 7.65 -17.99
N ASP A 20 -1.61 8.56 -18.94
CA ASP A 20 -2.24 8.26 -20.22
C ASP A 20 -1.30 7.42 -21.12
N TYR A 21 0.01 7.49 -20.90
CA TYR A 21 1.04 6.77 -21.65
C TYR A 21 1.62 5.59 -20.87
N VAL A 22 1.93 5.79 -19.59
CA VAL A 22 2.62 4.82 -18.75
C VAL A 22 1.78 4.52 -17.50
N PRO A 23 1.48 3.24 -17.15
CA PRO A 23 0.76 2.93 -15.91
C PRO A 23 1.57 3.38 -14.70
N LYS A 24 0.88 3.84 -13.65
CA LYS A 24 1.51 4.41 -12.44
C LYS A 24 2.66 3.58 -11.86
N PRO A 25 2.59 2.23 -11.79
CA PRO A 25 3.70 1.41 -11.29
C PRO A 25 4.99 1.50 -12.10
N LEU A 26 4.89 1.89 -13.39
CA LEU A 26 6.05 2.08 -14.26
C LEU A 26 6.56 3.53 -14.31
N VAL A 27 5.90 4.46 -13.65
CA VAL A 27 6.41 5.85 -13.53
C VAL A 27 7.75 5.81 -12.76
N PRO A 28 8.84 6.38 -13.34
CA PRO A 28 10.15 6.30 -12.71
C PRO A 28 10.31 7.32 -11.58
N ILE A 29 10.92 6.86 -10.50
CA ILE A 29 11.47 7.70 -9.43
C ILE A 29 12.97 7.49 -9.42
N LYS A 30 13.74 8.56 -9.62
CA LYS A 30 15.21 8.48 -9.81
C LYS A 30 15.60 7.45 -10.89
N ASN A 31 14.95 7.52 -12.04
CA ASN A 31 15.14 6.64 -13.21
C ASN A 31 14.83 5.15 -12.97
N VAL A 32 14.20 4.78 -11.88
CA VAL A 32 13.77 3.41 -11.59
C VAL A 32 12.25 3.38 -11.39
N PRO A 33 11.49 2.54 -12.10
CA PRO A 33 10.06 2.37 -11.93
C PRO A 33 9.66 2.07 -10.48
N ILE A 34 8.52 2.64 -10.05
CA ILE A 34 8.01 2.44 -8.68
C ILE A 34 7.92 0.96 -8.33
N ILE A 35 7.44 0.13 -9.26
CA ILE A 35 7.26 -1.32 -9.04
C ILE A 35 8.61 -2.02 -8.76
N GLU A 36 9.70 -1.59 -9.39
CA GLU A 36 11.03 -2.17 -9.13
C GLU A 36 11.54 -1.81 -7.72
N TRP A 37 11.27 -0.57 -7.26
CA TRP A 37 11.57 -0.18 -5.88
C TRP A 37 10.82 -1.06 -4.88
N GLN A 38 9.55 -1.32 -5.15
CA GLN A 38 8.71 -2.15 -4.28
C GLN A 38 9.17 -3.61 -4.26
N ILE A 39 9.52 -4.18 -5.42
CA ILE A 39 10.05 -5.54 -5.51
C ILE A 39 11.36 -5.67 -4.75
N LYS A 40 12.32 -4.75 -4.95
CA LYS A 40 13.59 -4.73 -4.22
C LYS A 40 13.40 -4.58 -2.71
N TYR A 41 12.43 -3.76 -2.31
CA TYR A 41 12.08 -3.60 -0.90
C TYR A 41 11.54 -4.92 -0.31
N LEU A 42 10.64 -5.60 -0.99
CA LEU A 42 10.12 -6.90 -0.56
C LEU A 42 11.22 -7.97 -0.51
N GLU A 43 12.07 -8.02 -1.51
CA GLU A 43 13.21 -8.94 -1.59
C GLU A 43 14.16 -8.78 -0.40
N LYS A 44 14.47 -7.53 -0.02
CA LYS A 44 15.29 -7.19 1.17
C LYS A 44 14.76 -7.83 2.45
N TYR A 45 13.43 -7.95 2.59
CA TYR A 45 12.77 -8.58 3.75
C TYR A 45 12.49 -10.08 3.56
N GLY A 46 13.12 -10.70 2.58
CA GLY A 46 13.06 -12.16 2.38
C GLY A 46 11.75 -12.68 1.80
N ILE A 47 10.91 -11.79 1.24
CA ILE A 47 9.72 -12.21 0.49
C ILE A 47 10.18 -12.94 -0.78
N LYS A 48 9.63 -14.13 -1.03
CA LYS A 48 10.03 -14.97 -2.17
C LYS A 48 9.01 -15.00 -3.31
N GLU A 49 7.79 -14.59 -3.05
CA GLU A 49 6.73 -14.49 -4.07
C GLU A 49 5.89 -13.24 -3.83
N VAL A 50 5.61 -12.49 -4.90
CA VAL A 50 4.72 -11.34 -4.92
C VAL A 50 3.61 -11.55 -5.91
N ILE A 51 2.38 -11.17 -5.52
CA ILE A 51 1.21 -11.15 -6.40
C ILE A 51 0.89 -9.68 -6.70
N ILE A 52 0.97 -9.29 -7.96
CA ILE A 52 0.70 -7.93 -8.40
C ILE A 52 -0.73 -7.87 -8.93
N CYS A 53 -1.59 -7.11 -8.24
CA CYS A 53 -2.93 -6.79 -8.73
C CYS A 53 -2.79 -5.75 -9.84
N THR A 54 -3.21 -6.08 -11.06
CA THR A 54 -3.13 -5.21 -12.23
C THR A 54 -4.49 -5.07 -12.89
N GLY A 55 -4.67 -4.05 -13.67
CA GLY A 55 -5.91 -3.79 -14.43
C GLY A 55 -5.64 -2.83 -15.58
N TYR A 56 -5.34 -1.57 -15.27
CA TYR A 56 -5.01 -0.59 -16.29
C TYR A 56 -3.61 -0.84 -16.86
N LYS A 57 -3.53 -1.05 -18.19
CA LYS A 57 -2.27 -1.30 -18.94
C LYS A 57 -1.43 -2.44 -18.37
N THR A 58 -2.08 -3.52 -17.99
CA THR A 58 -1.45 -4.73 -17.44
C THR A 58 -0.28 -5.22 -18.27
N GLU A 59 -0.45 -5.34 -19.60
CA GLU A 59 0.59 -5.84 -20.52
C GLU A 59 1.90 -5.06 -20.43
N MET A 60 1.84 -3.76 -20.22
CA MET A 60 3.06 -2.95 -20.07
C MET A 60 3.83 -3.33 -18.81
N ILE A 61 3.11 -3.62 -17.71
CA ILE A 61 3.73 -4.02 -16.43
C ILE A 61 4.32 -5.43 -16.58
N GLU A 62 3.58 -6.35 -17.17
CA GLU A 62 4.02 -7.73 -17.41
C GLU A 62 5.27 -7.76 -18.30
N ASN A 63 5.23 -7.09 -19.45
CA ASN A 63 6.36 -7.03 -20.38
C ASN A 63 7.59 -6.41 -19.71
N HIS A 64 7.42 -5.33 -18.95
CA HIS A 64 8.53 -4.70 -18.24
C HIS A 64 9.19 -5.65 -17.24
N LEU A 65 8.40 -6.34 -16.42
CA LEU A 65 8.94 -7.24 -15.40
C LEU A 65 9.51 -8.53 -15.99
N ASN A 66 8.96 -9.04 -17.10
CA ASN A 66 9.48 -10.21 -17.79
C ASN A 66 10.87 -9.98 -18.42
N MET A 67 11.21 -8.73 -18.76
CA MET A 67 12.53 -8.36 -19.27
C MET A 67 13.59 -8.14 -18.17
N LYS A 68 13.21 -8.24 -16.91
CA LYS A 68 14.10 -7.98 -15.77
C LYS A 68 14.52 -9.26 -15.07
N ASN A 69 15.76 -9.31 -14.63
CA ASN A 69 16.20 -10.34 -13.70
C ASN A 69 15.72 -9.97 -12.28
N ILE A 70 14.62 -10.57 -11.85
CA ILE A 70 13.96 -10.31 -10.57
C ILE A 70 14.22 -11.50 -9.65
N GLY A 71 14.79 -11.23 -8.46
CA GLY A 71 15.17 -12.26 -7.47
C GLY A 71 14.00 -12.92 -6.73
N ILE A 72 12.75 -12.49 -6.98
CA ILE A 72 11.55 -13.07 -6.39
C ILE A 72 10.56 -13.52 -7.46
N LYS A 73 9.72 -14.49 -7.14
CA LYS A 73 8.67 -14.96 -8.04
C LYS A 73 7.55 -13.94 -8.15
N VAL A 74 7.23 -13.53 -9.37
CA VAL A 74 6.11 -12.61 -9.66
C VAL A 74 4.93 -13.37 -10.22
N LYS A 75 3.74 -13.08 -9.71
CA LYS A 75 2.45 -13.53 -10.26
C LYS A 75 1.54 -12.33 -10.47
N PHE A 76 0.59 -12.43 -11.37
CA PHE A 76 -0.37 -11.36 -11.67
C PHE A 76 -1.79 -11.78 -11.30
N SER A 77 -2.52 -10.85 -10.66
CA SER A 77 -3.96 -10.93 -10.42
C SER A 77 -4.65 -9.86 -11.26
N ILE A 78 -5.02 -10.21 -12.49
CA ILE A 78 -5.52 -9.26 -13.48
C ILE A 78 -6.99 -8.93 -13.24
N GLU A 79 -7.33 -7.66 -13.09
CA GLU A 79 -8.69 -7.15 -12.92
C GLU A 79 -9.29 -6.74 -14.27
N LYS A 80 -10.34 -7.42 -14.74
CA LYS A 80 -11.08 -7.01 -15.95
C LYS A 80 -11.86 -5.71 -15.74
N THR A 81 -12.34 -5.50 -14.53
CA THR A 81 -13.01 -4.27 -14.06
C THR A 81 -12.45 -3.88 -12.70
N PRO A 82 -12.40 -2.58 -12.36
CA PRO A 82 -11.89 -2.15 -11.06
C PRO A 82 -12.67 -2.79 -9.89
N LEU A 83 -11.95 -3.49 -9.03
CA LEU A 83 -12.52 -4.18 -7.86
C LEU A 83 -12.41 -3.37 -6.57
N GLY A 84 -11.64 -2.28 -6.55
CA GLY A 84 -11.26 -1.58 -5.33
C GLY A 84 -10.18 -2.36 -4.56
N THR A 85 -9.61 -1.74 -3.51
CA THR A 85 -8.48 -2.34 -2.77
C THR A 85 -8.88 -3.65 -2.09
N GLY A 86 -10.07 -3.72 -1.48
CA GLY A 86 -10.59 -4.92 -0.82
C GLY A 86 -10.85 -6.06 -1.81
N GLY A 87 -11.54 -5.79 -2.92
CA GLY A 87 -11.83 -6.81 -3.94
C GLY A 87 -10.57 -7.31 -4.63
N ALA A 88 -9.60 -6.44 -4.88
CA ALA A 88 -8.29 -6.80 -5.43
C ALA A 88 -7.52 -7.76 -4.49
N ILE A 89 -7.47 -7.43 -3.19
CA ILE A 89 -6.84 -8.28 -2.17
C ILE A 89 -7.55 -9.64 -2.09
N LYS A 90 -8.89 -9.66 -2.06
CA LYS A 90 -9.67 -10.91 -2.02
C LYS A 90 -9.36 -11.80 -3.23
N LYS A 91 -9.32 -11.21 -4.42
CA LYS A 91 -9.02 -11.95 -5.66
C LYS A 91 -7.59 -12.51 -5.64
N ALA A 92 -6.59 -11.67 -5.35
CA ALA A 92 -5.18 -12.07 -5.27
C ALA A 92 -4.94 -13.08 -4.14
N GLY A 93 -5.66 -12.94 -3.03
CA GLY A 93 -5.60 -13.82 -1.87
C GLY A 93 -5.93 -15.30 -2.15
N LYS A 94 -6.64 -15.60 -3.24
CA LYS A 94 -6.86 -16.99 -3.70
C LYS A 94 -5.55 -17.70 -4.04
N MET A 95 -4.48 -16.97 -4.33
CA MET A 95 -3.14 -17.49 -4.60
C MET A 95 -2.25 -17.55 -3.35
N ILE A 96 -2.78 -17.17 -2.18
CA ILE A 96 -2.09 -17.19 -0.89
C ILE A 96 -2.46 -18.47 -0.14
N ASN A 97 -1.47 -19.30 0.16
CA ASN A 97 -1.64 -20.49 1.01
C ASN A 97 -1.12 -20.28 2.44
N GLU A 98 -0.33 -19.26 2.65
CA GLU A 98 0.29 -18.88 3.92
C GLU A 98 -0.76 -18.38 4.92
N LYS A 99 -0.45 -18.52 6.24
CA LYS A 99 -1.33 -18.05 7.33
C LYS A 99 -1.50 -16.54 7.36
N SER A 100 -0.53 -15.80 6.83
CA SER A 100 -0.53 -14.34 6.76
C SER A 100 0.26 -13.85 5.55
N PHE A 101 0.04 -12.61 5.16
CA PHE A 101 0.67 -12.00 3.99
C PHE A 101 0.76 -10.48 4.15
N PHE A 102 1.68 -9.87 3.42
CA PHE A 102 1.76 -8.42 3.31
C PHE A 102 0.90 -7.89 2.17
N VAL A 103 0.42 -6.66 2.33
CA VAL A 103 -0.19 -5.88 1.26
C VAL A 103 0.50 -4.53 1.20
N ILE A 104 0.82 -4.05 0.00
CA ILE A 104 1.45 -2.76 -0.25
C ILE A 104 0.69 -2.03 -1.34
N ASN A 105 0.33 -0.77 -1.09
CA ASN A 105 -0.24 0.08 -2.14
C ASN A 105 0.80 0.35 -3.23
N GLY A 106 0.42 0.25 -4.49
CA GLY A 106 1.30 0.29 -5.65
C GLY A 106 2.00 1.63 -5.95
N ASP A 107 1.91 2.59 -5.05
CA ASP A 107 2.53 3.91 -5.13
C ASP A 107 3.42 4.25 -3.93
N ILE A 108 3.70 3.28 -3.08
CA ILE A 108 4.50 3.48 -1.87
C ILE A 108 5.97 3.12 -2.12
N ILE A 109 6.86 4.04 -1.77
CA ILE A 109 8.30 3.81 -1.63
C ILE A 109 8.68 4.17 -0.20
N THR A 110 9.21 3.21 0.56
CA THR A 110 9.41 3.38 1.98
C THR A 110 10.60 2.57 2.52
N ASN A 111 11.00 2.87 3.74
CA ASN A 111 11.95 2.08 4.53
C ASN A 111 11.34 1.46 5.80
N ILE A 112 10.01 1.38 5.88
CA ILE A 112 9.31 0.73 7.00
C ILE A 112 9.82 -0.71 7.17
N ASP A 113 10.06 -1.13 8.41
CA ASP A 113 10.54 -2.47 8.73
C ASP A 113 9.39 -3.48 8.71
N LEU A 114 9.37 -4.36 7.70
CA LEU A 114 8.35 -5.41 7.56
C LEU A 114 8.46 -6.48 8.63
N ASN A 115 9.67 -6.77 9.17
CA ASN A 115 9.83 -7.74 10.24
C ASN A 115 9.11 -7.27 11.50
N LYS A 116 9.30 -5.99 11.85
CA LYS A 116 8.54 -5.39 12.97
C LYS A 116 7.04 -5.44 12.72
N LEU A 117 6.60 -5.10 11.49
CA LEU A 117 5.18 -5.12 11.17
C LEU A 117 4.59 -6.53 11.32
N ALA A 118 5.36 -7.58 11.02
CA ALA A 118 4.93 -8.97 11.12
C ALA A 118 4.74 -9.48 12.57
N GLU A 119 5.22 -8.76 13.57
CA GLU A 119 5.03 -9.11 14.98
C GLU A 119 3.56 -9.05 15.43
N LYS A 120 2.75 -8.26 14.72
CA LYS A 120 1.32 -8.10 15.02
C LYS A 120 0.44 -8.70 13.94
N LYS A 121 -0.72 -9.22 14.36
CA LYS A 121 -1.75 -9.71 13.44
C LYS A 121 -2.67 -8.57 13.02
N ASN A 122 -3.16 -8.60 11.78
CA ASN A 122 -4.07 -7.60 11.20
C ASN A 122 -3.64 -6.17 11.56
N VAL A 123 -2.47 -5.79 11.09
CA VAL A 123 -1.82 -4.54 11.45
C VAL A 123 -1.63 -3.63 10.24
N ILE A 124 -1.87 -2.36 10.45
CA ILE A 124 -1.59 -1.27 9.50
C ILE A 124 -0.32 -0.57 9.96
N ALA A 125 0.65 -0.41 9.06
CA ALA A 125 1.75 0.51 9.29
C ALA A 125 1.23 1.95 9.27
N SER A 126 1.53 2.72 10.29
CA SER A 126 1.16 4.13 10.37
C SER A 126 2.39 5.02 10.52
N ILE A 127 2.32 6.19 9.91
CA ILE A 127 3.34 7.24 9.96
C ILE A 127 2.71 8.53 10.48
N GLU A 128 3.54 9.42 11.02
CA GLU A 128 3.08 10.71 11.49
C GLU A 128 2.55 11.55 10.33
N LEU A 129 1.42 12.18 10.52
CA LEU A 129 0.91 13.14 9.55
C LEU A 129 1.79 14.39 9.57
N ARG A 130 2.39 14.70 8.42
CA ARG A 130 3.24 15.87 8.23
C ARG A 130 2.59 16.83 7.24
N THR A 131 2.69 18.10 7.52
CA THR A 131 2.27 19.16 6.59
C THR A 131 3.45 19.94 6.08
N LYS A 132 3.35 20.38 4.82
CA LYS A 132 4.30 21.34 4.21
C LYS A 132 3.89 22.79 4.50
N TYR A 133 2.72 22.98 5.07
CA TYR A 133 2.12 24.28 5.33
C TYR A 133 2.15 24.61 6.81
N GLY A 134 2.03 25.90 7.14
CA GLY A 134 1.82 26.37 8.51
C GLY A 134 0.49 25.84 9.06
N ILE A 135 0.46 25.57 10.35
CA ILE A 135 -0.73 25.16 11.10
C ILE A 135 -1.21 26.36 11.90
N LEU A 136 -2.48 26.68 11.77
CA LEU A 136 -3.15 27.73 12.52
C LEU A 136 -4.00 27.13 13.63
N GLU A 137 -3.85 27.61 14.84
CA GLU A 137 -4.80 27.41 15.92
C GLU A 137 -5.69 28.66 15.94
N THR A 138 -7.00 28.48 15.76
CA THR A 138 -7.92 29.61 15.65
C THR A 138 -9.01 29.54 16.72
N ASN A 139 -9.48 30.71 17.14
CA ASN A 139 -10.74 30.86 17.84
C ASN A 139 -11.59 31.82 17.00
N GLU A 140 -12.68 31.34 16.43
CA GLU A 140 -13.45 32.05 15.39
C GLU A 140 -12.49 32.53 14.28
N ASP A 141 -12.49 33.81 13.97
CA ASP A 141 -11.65 34.44 12.94
C ASP A 141 -10.27 34.90 13.45
N LYS A 142 -9.95 34.67 14.75
CA LYS A 142 -8.66 35.08 15.34
C LYS A 142 -7.68 33.93 15.38
N ILE A 143 -6.45 34.19 14.88
CA ILE A 143 -5.34 33.24 14.99
C ILE A 143 -4.77 33.37 16.41
N LEU A 144 -4.80 32.26 17.15
CA LEU A 144 -4.22 32.16 18.49
C LEU A 144 -2.76 31.73 18.44
N ASN A 145 -2.40 30.89 17.47
CA ASN A 145 -1.05 30.37 17.32
C ASN A 145 -0.76 30.03 15.85
N PHE A 146 0.48 30.24 15.44
CA PHE A 146 0.99 29.88 14.12
C PHE A 146 2.22 29.00 14.27
N ARG A 147 2.16 27.79 13.69
CA ARG A 147 3.27 26.82 13.72
C ARG A 147 3.69 26.46 12.31
N GLU A 148 4.89 26.84 11.92
CA GLU A 148 5.47 26.55 10.61
C GLU A 148 6.00 25.11 10.58
N LYS A 149 5.63 24.36 9.52
CA LYS A 149 6.23 23.04 9.15
C LYS A 149 6.36 22.04 10.30
N LYS A 150 5.38 21.90 11.17
CA LYS A 150 5.43 20.93 12.27
C LYS A 150 4.61 19.68 11.97
N GLU A 151 5.02 18.58 12.61
CA GLU A 151 4.22 17.37 12.72
C GLU A 151 2.90 17.73 13.42
N ILE A 152 1.80 17.23 12.88
CA ILE A 152 0.52 17.33 13.58
C ILE A 152 0.59 16.27 14.68
N SER A 153 0.85 16.73 15.92
CA SER A 153 1.05 15.86 17.08
C SER A 153 -0.11 14.87 17.21
N ASP A 154 0.23 13.63 17.52
CA ASP A 154 -0.68 12.51 17.75
C ASP A 154 -1.62 12.12 16.60
N THR A 155 -1.41 12.66 15.41
CA THR A 155 -2.18 12.27 14.23
C THR A 155 -1.37 11.31 13.37
N TRP A 156 -1.92 10.11 13.18
CA TRP A 156 -1.29 9.03 12.42
C TRP A 156 -2.08 8.74 11.17
N MET A 157 -1.39 8.59 10.04
CA MET A 157 -2.02 8.23 8.79
C MET A 157 -1.62 6.83 8.36
N ASN A 158 -2.51 6.19 7.61
CA ASN A 158 -2.29 4.89 6.99
C ASN A 158 -1.16 5.00 5.97
N ALA A 159 -0.08 4.25 6.18
CA ALA A 159 1.08 4.21 5.28
C ALA A 159 0.86 3.35 4.03
N GLY A 160 -0.30 2.69 3.88
CA GLY A 160 -0.58 1.82 2.74
C GLY A 160 0.19 0.51 2.74
N ILE A 161 0.62 0.06 3.91
CA ILE A 161 1.31 -1.22 4.11
C ILE A 161 0.63 -1.97 5.25
N TYR A 162 0.27 -3.22 4.98
CA TYR A 162 -0.50 -4.05 5.90
C TYR A 162 0.15 -5.42 6.07
N HIS A 163 0.03 -6.01 7.26
CA HIS A 163 0.26 -7.44 7.49
C HIS A 163 -1.07 -8.05 7.96
N LEU A 164 -1.66 -8.89 7.14
CA LEU A 164 -3.00 -9.43 7.31
C LEU A 164 -2.97 -10.94 7.49
N GLN A 165 -3.86 -11.44 8.34
CA GLN A 165 -4.10 -12.88 8.48
C GLN A 165 -4.96 -13.38 7.30
N LYS A 166 -4.78 -14.61 6.89
CA LYS A 166 -5.50 -15.21 5.75
C LYS A 166 -7.02 -15.21 5.93
N GLU A 167 -7.50 -15.35 7.15
CA GLU A 167 -8.92 -15.35 7.50
C GLU A 167 -9.64 -14.08 7.04
N VAL A 168 -8.93 -12.96 7.00
CA VAL A 168 -9.42 -11.65 6.49
C VAL A 168 -10.03 -11.78 5.08
N LEU A 169 -9.49 -12.66 4.24
CA LEU A 169 -9.94 -12.85 2.86
C LEU A 169 -11.41 -13.28 2.76
N LYS A 170 -11.95 -13.94 3.79
CA LYS A 170 -13.35 -14.38 3.83
C LYS A 170 -14.32 -13.23 4.07
N GLU A 171 -13.85 -12.18 4.75
CA GLU A 171 -14.66 -11.03 5.15
C GLU A 171 -14.50 -9.84 4.17
N LEU A 172 -13.54 -9.91 3.24
CA LEU A 172 -13.36 -8.88 2.22
C LEU A 172 -14.51 -8.89 1.20
N PRO A 173 -14.93 -7.70 0.71
CA PRO A 173 -15.94 -7.60 -0.33
C PRO A 173 -15.40 -8.11 -1.68
N ASP A 174 -16.28 -8.56 -2.57
CA ASP A 174 -15.90 -8.90 -3.94
C ASP A 174 -15.56 -7.65 -4.76
N LYS A 175 -16.14 -6.50 -4.37
CA LYS A 175 -15.88 -5.17 -4.93
C LYS A 175 -16.02 -4.11 -3.86
N GLY A 176 -15.00 -3.28 -3.68
CA GLY A 176 -14.97 -2.19 -2.70
C GLY A 176 -13.58 -1.99 -2.11
N ASP A 177 -13.41 -0.86 -1.42
CA ASP A 177 -12.15 -0.51 -0.79
C ASP A 177 -12.09 -1.09 0.64
N ILE A 178 -10.97 -1.74 1.00
CA ILE A 178 -10.77 -2.30 2.34
C ILE A 178 -10.85 -1.23 3.43
N GLU A 179 -10.42 -0.02 3.10
CA GLU A 179 -10.40 1.16 3.98
C GLU A 179 -11.82 1.66 4.31
N LYS A 180 -12.80 1.37 3.44
CA LYS A 180 -14.21 1.77 3.62
C LYS A 180 -15.09 0.64 4.13
N THR A 181 -14.60 -0.60 4.09
CA THR A 181 -15.37 -1.79 4.43
C THR A 181 -14.80 -2.47 5.66
N LEU A 182 -13.82 -3.33 5.50
CA LEU A 182 -13.31 -4.19 6.56
C LEU A 182 -12.57 -3.43 7.67
N PHE A 183 -11.73 -2.45 7.33
CA PHE A 183 -10.93 -1.75 8.35
C PHE A 183 -11.78 -1.02 9.39
N PRO A 184 -12.84 -0.27 9.03
CA PRO A 184 -13.73 0.33 10.03
C PRO A 184 -14.41 -0.70 10.93
N GLU A 185 -14.84 -1.83 10.37
CA GLU A 185 -15.47 -2.89 11.15
C GLU A 185 -14.49 -3.58 12.11
N TYR A 186 -13.27 -3.88 11.63
CA TYR A 186 -12.23 -4.48 12.44
C TYR A 186 -11.76 -3.55 13.56
N ALA A 187 -11.68 -2.25 13.28
CA ALA A 187 -11.36 -1.26 14.29
C ALA A 187 -12.41 -1.23 15.42
N LYS A 188 -13.71 -1.20 15.07
CA LYS A 188 -14.83 -1.24 16.05
C LYS A 188 -14.81 -2.52 16.89
N LYS A 189 -14.40 -3.65 16.31
CA LYS A 189 -14.32 -4.96 16.98
C LYS A 189 -12.98 -5.19 17.72
N GLY A 190 -12.07 -4.22 17.74
CA GLY A 190 -10.73 -4.37 18.33
C GLY A 190 -9.83 -5.41 17.64
N LYS A 191 -10.13 -5.76 16.38
CA LYS A 191 -9.41 -6.77 15.60
C LYS A 191 -8.35 -6.17 14.67
N LEU A 192 -8.23 -4.85 14.58
CA LEU A 192 -7.27 -4.13 13.77
C LEU A 192 -6.23 -3.45 14.65
N ASN A 193 -4.97 -3.73 14.39
CA ASN A 193 -3.86 -3.14 15.10
C ASN A 193 -3.18 -2.05 14.26
N THR A 194 -2.40 -1.21 14.88
CA THR A 194 -1.44 -0.34 14.19
C THR A 194 -0.04 -0.52 14.75
N MET A 195 0.94 -0.27 13.90
CA MET A 195 2.33 -0.10 14.29
C MET A 195 2.82 1.25 13.80
N LYS A 196 3.24 2.08 14.74
CA LYS A 196 3.67 3.45 14.52
C LYS A 196 5.14 3.50 14.13
N PHE A 197 5.44 4.05 12.96
CA PHE A 197 6.81 4.23 12.47
C PHE A 197 7.17 5.71 12.44
N LYS A 198 7.84 6.16 13.48
CA LYS A 198 8.40 7.52 13.55
C LYS A 198 9.59 7.64 12.60
N ASN A 199 9.76 8.82 12.00
CA ASN A 199 10.90 9.16 11.13
C ASN A 199 11.10 8.22 9.92
N SER A 200 10.13 7.43 9.54
CA SER A 200 10.22 6.62 8.33
C SER A 200 10.09 7.49 7.08
N LYS A 201 10.85 7.14 6.03
CA LYS A 201 10.66 7.69 4.68
C LYS A 201 9.44 7.04 4.04
N TRP A 202 8.60 7.87 3.46
CA TRP A 202 7.35 7.43 2.84
C TRP A 202 6.93 8.38 1.72
#